data_c2ea8b401e54487a62a58fff54e321ab
#
_entry.id   c2ea8b401e54487a62a58fff54e321ab
#
_cell.length_a   1.000
_cell.length_b   1.000
_cell.length_c   1.000
_cell.angle_alpha   90.00
_cell.angle_beta   90.00
_cell.angle_gamma   90.00
#
_symmetry.space_group_name_H-M   'P 1'
#
loop_
_entity.id
_entity.type
_entity.pdbx_description
1 polymer ?
#
loop_
_entity_poly.entity_id
_entity_poly.type
_entity_poly.pdbx_seq_one_letter_code
_entity_poly.pdbx_strand_id
1 'polypeptide(L)'
;MVAASLSPRALYEEVAELLRQRIFSRELEPGSWIDELKLAEQYGISRTPLREALKVLAAEGLVTMKVRRGAYVTEVSERDLTDVYHLLGLLEADAAGVVATEATDAQLRELQALHQELEAAAVPGSEDRVRFFAINERFHMQLLAVANNRWRDQMVADLRKVMKLNRHNSLLKSGRIEESLREHRAIMAALVARDSAAAMQRMHEHFKNGLEAAA
;
A
#
# COMPACT_ATOMS: atom_id res chain seq x y z
N MET A 1 -44.21 -4.20 1.93
CA MET A 1 -42.80 -4.33 1.53
C MET A 1 -41.99 -3.47 2.50
N VAL A 2 -41.27 -4.11 3.41
CA VAL A 2 -40.37 -3.41 4.36
C VAL A 2 -39.13 -3.03 3.58
N ALA A 3 -38.87 -1.73 3.42
CA ALA A 3 -37.62 -1.25 2.86
C ALA A 3 -36.49 -1.72 3.77
N ALA A 4 -35.59 -2.55 3.24
CA ALA A 4 -34.38 -2.91 3.94
C ALA A 4 -33.52 -1.64 4.04
N SER A 5 -33.55 -1.00 5.21
CA SER A 5 -32.59 0.04 5.58
C SER A 5 -31.25 -0.66 5.80
N LEU A 6 -30.41 -0.68 4.78
CA LEU A 6 -29.01 -1.04 4.94
C LEU A 6 -28.35 0.08 5.74
N SER A 7 -27.86 -0.27 6.93
CA SER A 7 -27.12 0.67 7.78
C SER A 7 -25.88 1.19 7.06
N PRO A 8 -25.58 2.51 7.12
CA PRO A 8 -24.35 3.04 6.53
C PRO A 8 -23.15 2.46 7.31
N ARG A 9 -22.31 1.71 6.68
CA ARG A 9 -21.16 0.93 7.20
C ARG A 9 -21.48 0.06 8.41
N ALA A 10 -21.27 -1.22 8.29
CA ALA A 10 -21.38 -2.12 9.44
C ALA A 10 -20.30 -1.77 10.48
N LEU A 11 -20.62 -1.79 11.77
CA LEU A 11 -19.74 -1.43 12.87
C LEU A 11 -18.38 -2.16 12.79
N TYR A 12 -18.35 -3.40 12.32
CA TYR A 12 -17.11 -4.15 12.17
C TYR A 12 -16.16 -3.55 11.12
N GLU A 13 -16.68 -2.88 10.07
CA GLU A 13 -15.85 -2.20 9.06
C GLU A 13 -15.16 -0.97 9.63
N GLU A 14 -15.86 -0.20 10.47
CA GLU A 14 -15.28 0.94 11.18
C GLU A 14 -14.19 0.49 12.15
N VAL A 15 -14.45 -0.58 12.89
CA VAL A 15 -13.47 -1.19 13.82
C VAL A 15 -12.27 -1.72 13.05
N ALA A 16 -12.47 -2.38 11.90
CA ALA A 16 -11.37 -2.84 11.06
C ALA A 16 -10.50 -1.68 10.57
N GLU A 17 -11.12 -0.55 10.17
CA GLU A 17 -10.38 0.63 9.75
C GLU A 17 -9.57 1.25 10.89
N LEU A 18 -10.15 1.39 12.08
CA LEU A 18 -9.43 1.88 13.26
C LEU A 18 -8.23 0.99 13.61
N LEU A 19 -8.44 -0.32 13.63
CA LEU A 19 -7.36 -1.27 13.90
C LEU A 19 -6.28 -1.26 12.82
N ARG A 20 -6.66 -1.13 11.54
CA ARG A 20 -5.72 -1.02 10.42
C ARG A 20 -4.79 0.19 10.59
N GLN A 21 -5.35 1.34 10.96
CA GLN A 21 -4.57 2.55 11.22
C GLN A 21 -3.62 2.37 12.41
N ARG A 22 -4.06 1.74 13.50
CA ARG A 22 -3.21 1.45 14.67
C ARG A 22 -2.09 0.47 14.37
N ILE A 23 -2.30 -0.48 13.44
CA ILE A 23 -1.27 -1.40 12.95
C ILE A 23 -0.25 -0.62 12.10
N PHE A 24 -0.71 0.20 11.15
CA PHE A 24 0.20 0.96 10.28
C PHE A 24 0.97 2.06 11.01
N SER A 25 0.40 2.66 12.06
CA SER A 25 1.09 3.61 12.94
C SER A 25 2.03 2.96 13.96
N ARG A 26 2.11 1.63 13.98
CA ARG A 26 2.87 0.85 14.99
C ARG A 26 2.40 1.02 16.43
N GLU A 27 1.20 1.53 16.67
CA GLU A 27 0.57 1.49 18.00
C GLU A 27 0.24 0.04 18.41
N LEU A 28 -0.12 -0.79 17.44
CA LEU A 28 -0.15 -2.24 17.55
C LEU A 28 1.07 -2.79 16.79
N GLU A 29 2.10 -3.20 17.54
CA GLU A 29 3.37 -3.62 16.95
C GLU A 29 3.28 -4.97 16.23
N PRO A 30 4.05 -5.21 15.15
CA PRO A 30 4.17 -6.53 14.52
C PRO A 30 4.49 -7.62 15.55
N GLY A 31 3.85 -8.78 15.40
CA GLY A 31 3.98 -9.91 16.31
C GLY A 31 3.24 -9.77 17.64
N SER A 32 2.72 -8.58 17.98
CA SER A 32 2.03 -8.35 19.24
C SER A 32 0.68 -9.07 19.27
N TRP A 33 0.32 -9.58 20.46
CA TRP A 33 -1.00 -10.14 20.70
C TRP A 33 -2.06 -9.05 20.80
N ILE A 34 -3.21 -9.28 20.18
CA ILE A 34 -4.35 -8.35 20.18
C ILE A 34 -5.31 -8.75 21.28
N ASP A 35 -5.40 -7.94 22.33
CA ASP A 35 -6.32 -8.15 23.46
C ASP A 35 -7.75 -7.77 23.07
N GLU A 36 -8.54 -8.76 22.64
CA GLU A 36 -9.93 -8.59 22.24
C GLU A 36 -10.82 -8.03 23.37
N LEU A 37 -10.54 -8.38 24.62
CA LEU A 37 -11.35 -7.92 25.77
C LEU A 37 -11.10 -6.45 26.03
N LYS A 38 -9.83 -6.06 26.12
CA LYS A 38 -9.41 -4.68 26.34
C LYS A 38 -9.89 -3.75 25.22
N LEU A 39 -9.77 -4.20 23.95
CA LEU A 39 -10.23 -3.41 22.81
C LEU A 39 -11.75 -3.26 22.77
N ALA A 40 -12.50 -4.32 23.08
CA ALA A 40 -13.97 -4.25 23.14
C ALA A 40 -14.43 -3.27 24.23
N GLU A 41 -13.80 -3.30 25.40
CA GLU A 41 -14.04 -2.36 26.48
C GLU A 41 -13.67 -0.92 26.07
N GLN A 42 -12.50 -0.72 25.50
CA GLN A 42 -12.01 0.59 25.04
C GLN A 42 -12.93 1.24 24.00
N TYR A 43 -13.50 0.44 23.09
CA TYR A 43 -14.39 0.93 22.04
C TYR A 43 -15.87 0.95 22.47
N GLY A 44 -16.20 0.45 23.64
CA GLY A 44 -17.58 0.38 24.13
C GLY A 44 -18.48 -0.54 23.28
N ILE A 45 -17.93 -1.62 22.71
CA ILE A 45 -18.61 -2.56 21.84
C ILE A 45 -18.58 -3.99 22.38
N SER A 46 -19.47 -4.84 21.83
CA SER A 46 -19.36 -6.28 22.12
C SER A 46 -18.19 -6.93 21.36
N ARG A 47 -17.81 -8.13 21.74
CA ARG A 47 -16.71 -8.88 21.08
C ARG A 47 -17.05 -9.32 19.64
N THR A 48 -18.34 -9.40 19.31
CA THR A 48 -18.77 -9.89 17.98
C THR A 48 -18.28 -8.98 16.85
N PRO A 49 -18.59 -7.68 16.80
CA PRO A 49 -18.08 -6.80 15.75
C PRO A 49 -16.55 -6.71 15.72
N LEU A 50 -15.89 -6.80 16.89
CA LEU A 50 -14.43 -6.82 16.95
C LEU A 50 -13.86 -8.07 16.28
N ARG A 51 -14.44 -9.24 16.53
CA ARG A 51 -14.00 -10.50 15.88
C ARG A 51 -14.24 -10.51 14.38
N GLU A 52 -15.35 -9.96 13.92
CA GLU A 52 -15.59 -9.80 12.48
C GLU A 52 -14.55 -8.84 11.86
N ALA A 53 -14.23 -7.73 12.52
CA ALA A 53 -13.15 -6.84 12.11
C ALA A 53 -11.79 -7.56 12.02
N LEU A 54 -11.44 -8.37 13.02
CA LEU A 54 -10.20 -9.16 13.01
C LEU A 54 -10.16 -10.20 11.89
N LYS A 55 -11.31 -10.81 11.53
CA LYS A 55 -11.38 -11.70 10.36
C LYS A 55 -11.13 -10.95 9.04
N VAL A 56 -11.68 -9.74 8.90
CA VAL A 56 -11.40 -8.87 7.75
C VAL A 56 -9.91 -8.58 7.67
N LEU A 57 -9.30 -8.15 8.78
CA LEU A 57 -7.86 -7.87 8.82
C LEU A 57 -7.00 -9.12 8.60
N ALA A 58 -7.48 -10.30 9.01
CA ALA A 58 -6.80 -11.56 8.73
C ALA A 58 -6.87 -11.93 7.24
N ALA A 59 -8.02 -11.71 6.58
CA ALA A 59 -8.14 -11.88 5.14
C ALA A 59 -7.26 -10.88 4.35
N GLU A 60 -6.99 -9.71 4.91
CA GLU A 60 -6.06 -8.71 4.37
C GLU A 60 -4.58 -9.01 4.68
N GLY A 61 -4.28 -10.05 5.45
CA GLY A 61 -2.91 -10.39 5.86
C GLY A 61 -2.32 -9.51 6.97
N LEU A 62 -3.09 -8.58 7.54
CA LEU A 62 -2.65 -7.67 8.59
C LEU A 62 -2.68 -8.29 9.99
N VAL A 63 -3.49 -9.33 10.17
CA VAL A 63 -3.66 -10.08 11.41
C VAL A 63 -3.49 -11.57 11.15
N THR A 64 -2.80 -12.26 12.05
CA THR A 64 -2.63 -13.71 12.04
C THR A 64 -3.48 -14.32 13.15
N MET A 65 -4.45 -15.16 12.77
CA MET A 65 -5.29 -15.89 13.72
C MET A 65 -4.59 -17.19 14.14
N LYS A 66 -4.18 -17.31 15.40
CA LYS A 66 -3.56 -18.53 15.93
C LYS A 66 -4.61 -19.36 16.71
N VAL A 67 -4.78 -20.62 16.31
CA VAL A 67 -5.77 -21.52 16.94
C VAL A 67 -5.55 -21.57 18.45
N ARG A 68 -6.60 -21.32 19.24
CA ARG A 68 -6.62 -21.27 20.71
C ARG A 68 -5.71 -20.22 21.36
N ARG A 69 -5.03 -19.38 20.57
CA ARG A 69 -4.12 -18.33 21.08
C ARG A 69 -4.60 -16.90 20.76
N GLY A 70 -5.63 -16.76 19.93
CA GLY A 70 -6.20 -15.47 19.56
C GLY A 70 -5.57 -14.84 18.33
N ALA A 71 -5.71 -13.53 18.21
CA ALA A 71 -5.25 -12.73 17.09
C ALA A 71 -3.91 -12.05 17.40
N TYR A 72 -3.05 -11.94 16.40
CA TYR A 72 -1.76 -11.28 16.48
C TYR A 72 -1.59 -10.36 15.28
N VAL A 73 -0.93 -9.22 15.46
CA VAL A 73 -0.48 -8.41 14.33
C VAL A 73 0.51 -9.23 13.50
N THR A 74 0.32 -9.24 12.19
CA THR A 74 1.19 -10.01 11.30
C THR A 74 2.62 -9.47 11.37
N GLU A 75 3.57 -10.36 11.52
CA GLU A 75 4.99 -10.10 11.41
C GLU A 75 5.45 -10.57 10.02
N VAL A 76 6.07 -9.68 9.27
CA VAL A 76 6.55 -9.97 7.90
C VAL A 76 8.02 -10.31 7.99
N SER A 77 8.39 -11.52 7.58
CA SER A 77 9.79 -11.93 7.52
C SER A 77 10.51 -11.22 6.37
N GLU A 78 11.85 -11.16 6.43
CA GLU A 78 12.68 -10.64 5.32
C GLU A 78 12.42 -11.39 3.99
N ARG A 79 12.17 -12.69 4.08
CA ARG A 79 11.82 -13.51 2.93
C ARG A 79 10.46 -13.11 2.34
N ASP A 80 9.43 -12.97 3.19
CA ASP A 80 8.10 -12.53 2.73
C ASP A 80 8.18 -11.15 2.10
N LEU A 81 8.98 -10.25 2.69
CA LEU A 81 9.20 -8.91 2.14
C LEU A 81 9.84 -8.99 0.75
N THR A 82 10.88 -9.82 0.59
CA THR A 82 11.55 -10.06 -0.69
C THR A 82 10.57 -10.59 -1.73
N ASP A 83 9.77 -11.59 -1.38
CA ASP A 83 8.78 -12.19 -2.27
C ASP A 83 7.68 -11.17 -2.66
N VAL A 84 7.21 -10.35 -1.72
CA VAL A 84 6.22 -9.28 -1.97
C VAL A 84 6.77 -8.22 -2.91
N TYR A 85 7.98 -7.70 -2.67
CA TYR A 85 8.58 -6.69 -3.55
C TYR A 85 8.85 -7.23 -4.96
N HIS A 86 9.26 -8.49 -5.06
CA HIS A 86 9.44 -9.16 -6.35
C HIS A 86 8.12 -9.22 -7.14
N LEU A 87 7.04 -9.68 -6.51
CA LEU A 87 5.73 -9.77 -7.16
C LEU A 87 5.18 -8.39 -7.53
N LEU A 88 5.31 -7.39 -6.65
CA LEU A 88 4.93 -6.02 -6.97
C LEU A 88 5.71 -5.49 -8.17
N GLY A 89 7.03 -5.74 -8.21
CA GLY A 89 7.88 -5.35 -9.33
C GLY A 89 7.44 -5.94 -10.66
N LEU A 90 7.04 -7.22 -10.68
CA LEU A 90 6.51 -7.88 -11.89
C LEU A 90 5.16 -7.29 -12.33
N LEU A 91 4.22 -7.18 -11.40
CA LEU A 91 2.85 -6.75 -11.70
C LEU A 91 2.78 -5.27 -12.11
N GLU A 92 3.53 -4.41 -11.43
CA GLU A 92 3.51 -2.98 -11.74
C GLU A 92 4.42 -2.63 -12.92
N ALA A 93 5.47 -3.42 -13.22
CA ALA A 93 6.22 -3.29 -14.47
C ALA A 93 5.32 -3.61 -15.68
N ASP A 94 4.55 -4.70 -15.63
CA ASP A 94 3.56 -5.02 -16.66
C ASP A 94 2.57 -3.87 -16.85
N ALA A 95 2.04 -3.30 -15.75
CA ALA A 95 1.17 -2.13 -15.81
C ALA A 95 1.84 -0.93 -16.48
N ALA A 96 3.09 -0.63 -16.15
CA ALA A 96 3.83 0.48 -16.75
C ALA A 96 4.02 0.29 -18.26
N GLY A 97 4.28 -0.94 -18.69
CA GLY A 97 4.37 -1.29 -20.11
C GLY A 97 3.06 -1.04 -20.86
N VAL A 98 1.92 -1.44 -20.29
CA VAL A 98 0.58 -1.18 -20.85
C VAL A 98 0.29 0.33 -20.89
N VAL A 99 0.56 1.06 -19.81
CA VAL A 99 0.36 2.52 -19.77
C VAL A 99 1.19 3.24 -20.85
N ALA A 100 2.43 2.84 -21.06
CA ALA A 100 3.27 3.43 -22.09
C ALA A 100 2.66 3.29 -23.50
N THR A 101 2.03 2.16 -23.81
CA THR A 101 1.45 1.88 -25.13
C THR A 101 0.01 2.37 -25.32
N GLU A 102 -0.82 2.25 -24.28
CA GLU A 102 -2.29 2.37 -24.42
C GLU A 102 -2.88 3.61 -23.76
N ALA A 103 -2.15 4.27 -22.84
CA ALA A 103 -2.69 5.45 -22.15
C ALA A 103 -2.95 6.59 -23.11
N THR A 104 -4.09 7.27 -22.96
CA THR A 104 -4.38 8.51 -23.64
C THR A 104 -3.48 9.65 -23.14
N ASP A 105 -3.33 10.71 -23.92
CA ASP A 105 -2.57 11.89 -23.47
C ASP A 105 -3.19 12.56 -22.24
N ALA A 106 -4.51 12.45 -22.06
CA ALA A 106 -5.18 12.95 -20.86
C ALA A 106 -4.75 12.15 -19.61
N GLN A 107 -4.72 10.84 -19.70
CA GLN A 107 -4.28 9.96 -18.61
C GLN A 107 -2.79 10.16 -18.27
N LEU A 108 -1.94 10.36 -19.28
CA LEU A 108 -0.53 10.70 -19.04
C LEU A 108 -0.38 12.05 -18.33
N ARG A 109 -1.20 13.07 -18.69
CA ARG A 109 -1.19 14.36 -17.97
C ARG A 109 -1.61 14.21 -16.51
N GLU A 110 -2.57 13.35 -16.20
CA GLU A 110 -2.95 13.05 -14.81
C GLU A 110 -1.80 12.42 -14.02
N LEU A 111 -1.09 11.44 -14.60
CA LEU A 111 0.10 10.85 -13.99
C LEU A 111 1.23 11.88 -13.82
N GLN A 112 1.42 12.77 -14.80
CA GLN A 112 2.39 13.86 -14.69
C GLN A 112 2.05 14.85 -13.57
N ALA A 113 0.76 15.16 -13.38
CA ALA A 113 0.31 16.02 -12.28
C ALA A 113 0.61 15.38 -10.90
N LEU A 114 0.33 14.08 -10.74
CA LEU A 114 0.69 13.35 -9.53
C LEU A 114 2.20 13.30 -9.30
N HIS A 115 2.99 13.15 -10.36
CA HIS A 115 4.44 13.19 -10.27
C HIS A 115 4.96 14.58 -9.85
N GLN A 116 4.36 15.66 -10.34
CA GLN A 116 4.68 17.02 -9.88
C GLN A 116 4.33 17.24 -8.41
N GLU A 117 3.19 16.71 -7.93
CA GLU A 117 2.87 16.71 -6.51
C GLU A 117 3.93 15.97 -5.68
N LEU A 118 4.44 14.84 -6.20
CA LEU A 118 5.50 14.05 -5.58
C LEU A 118 6.81 14.84 -5.49
N GLU A 119 7.19 15.52 -6.57
CA GLU A 119 8.35 16.41 -6.61
C GLU A 119 8.24 17.54 -5.59
N ALA A 120 7.06 18.16 -5.50
CA ALA A 120 6.80 19.23 -4.54
C ALA A 120 6.85 18.74 -3.08
N ALA A 121 6.49 17.48 -2.81
CA ALA A 121 6.56 16.88 -1.48
C ALA A 121 7.98 16.45 -1.07
N ALA A 122 8.91 16.36 -2.02
CA ALA A 122 10.30 15.95 -1.80
C ALA A 122 11.26 17.11 -1.49
N VAL A 123 10.76 18.34 -1.32
CA VAL A 123 11.62 19.51 -1.06
C VAL A 123 12.35 19.34 0.28
N PRO A 124 13.69 19.57 0.34
CA PRO A 124 14.45 19.49 1.57
C PRO A 124 13.88 20.44 2.64
N GLY A 125 13.67 19.92 3.84
CA GLY A 125 13.05 20.66 4.96
C GLY A 125 11.54 20.47 5.08
N SER A 126 10.86 19.83 4.13
CA SER A 126 9.51 19.31 4.37
C SER A 126 9.68 18.02 5.19
N GLU A 127 9.37 18.07 6.47
CA GLU A 127 9.42 16.88 7.35
C GLU A 127 8.29 15.86 7.05
N ASP A 128 7.50 16.08 6.00
CA ASP A 128 6.32 15.30 5.72
C ASP A 128 6.62 14.09 4.82
N ARG A 129 7.49 13.21 5.32
CA ARG A 129 7.74 11.90 4.70
C ARG A 129 6.46 11.10 4.48
N VAL A 130 5.51 11.20 5.40
CA VAL A 130 4.21 10.54 5.30
C VAL A 130 3.44 11.03 4.07
N ARG A 131 3.44 12.35 3.83
CA ARG A 131 2.82 12.95 2.66
C ARG A 131 3.49 12.48 1.36
N PHE A 132 4.83 12.48 1.29
CA PHE A 132 5.55 11.98 0.12
C PHE A 132 5.10 10.55 -0.24
N PHE A 133 5.09 9.65 0.74
CA PHE A 133 4.70 8.26 0.50
C PHE A 133 3.21 8.08 0.20
N ALA A 134 2.33 8.93 0.71
CA ALA A 134 0.92 8.93 0.34
C ALA A 134 0.71 9.32 -1.14
N ILE A 135 1.43 10.34 -1.62
CA ILE A 135 1.40 10.74 -3.03
C ILE A 135 2.03 9.66 -3.91
N ASN A 136 3.16 9.09 -3.48
CA ASN A 136 3.81 7.97 -4.15
C ASN A 136 2.82 6.79 -4.36
N GLU A 137 2.08 6.43 -3.33
CA GLU A 137 1.06 5.39 -3.44
C GLU A 137 -0.05 5.76 -4.42
N ARG A 138 -0.54 7.01 -4.38
CA ARG A 138 -1.55 7.50 -5.34
C ARG A 138 -1.06 7.41 -6.77
N PHE A 139 0.22 7.73 -7.04
CA PHE A 139 0.82 7.61 -8.36
C PHE A 139 0.76 6.17 -8.88
N HIS A 140 1.20 5.20 -8.08
CA HIS A 140 1.15 3.79 -8.45
C HIS A 140 -0.28 3.27 -8.67
N MET A 141 -1.21 3.65 -7.79
CA MET A 141 -2.62 3.25 -7.93
C MET A 141 -3.26 3.87 -9.18
N GLN A 142 -2.92 5.12 -9.53
CA GLN A 142 -3.38 5.74 -10.77
C GLN A 142 -2.80 5.05 -12.01
N LEU A 143 -1.53 4.68 -11.98
CA LEU A 143 -0.89 3.92 -13.06
C LEU A 143 -1.61 2.58 -13.29
N LEU A 144 -1.92 1.85 -12.22
CA LEU A 144 -2.69 0.60 -12.29
C LEU A 144 -4.09 0.84 -12.87
N ALA A 145 -4.80 1.88 -12.40
CA ALA A 145 -6.13 2.22 -12.90
C ALA A 145 -6.13 2.54 -14.41
N VAL A 146 -5.10 3.25 -14.89
CA VAL A 146 -4.93 3.53 -16.34
C VAL A 146 -4.68 2.25 -17.12
N ALA A 147 -3.86 1.33 -16.59
CA ALA A 147 -3.59 0.03 -17.21
C ALA A 147 -4.78 -0.95 -17.16
N ASN A 148 -5.84 -0.63 -16.39
CA ASN A 148 -7.20 -1.22 -16.42
C ASN A 148 -7.26 -2.76 -16.37
N ASN A 149 -6.57 -3.37 -15.41
CA ASN A 149 -6.65 -4.80 -15.16
C ASN A 149 -7.08 -5.09 -13.70
N ARG A 150 -8.38 -5.30 -13.48
CA ARG A 150 -8.96 -5.48 -12.14
C ARG A 150 -8.30 -6.57 -11.29
N TRP A 151 -7.83 -7.65 -11.93
CA TRP A 151 -7.22 -8.76 -11.21
C TRP A 151 -5.82 -8.42 -10.73
N ARG A 152 -5.02 -7.77 -11.58
CA ARG A 152 -3.72 -7.23 -11.20
C ARG A 152 -3.86 -6.19 -10.10
N ASP A 153 -4.81 -5.27 -10.24
CA ASP A 153 -5.05 -4.20 -9.28
C ASP A 153 -5.42 -4.74 -7.89
N GLN A 154 -6.26 -5.80 -7.84
CA GLN A 154 -6.59 -6.48 -6.59
C GLN A 154 -5.37 -7.13 -5.95
N MET A 155 -4.57 -7.87 -6.72
CA MET A 155 -3.35 -8.52 -6.22
C MET A 155 -2.34 -7.48 -5.70
N VAL A 156 -2.13 -6.40 -6.44
CA VAL A 156 -1.23 -5.31 -6.02
C VAL A 156 -1.75 -4.64 -4.75
N ALA A 157 -3.05 -4.37 -4.64
CA ALA A 157 -3.64 -3.78 -3.44
C ALA A 157 -3.39 -4.65 -2.19
N ASP A 158 -3.52 -5.96 -2.30
CA ASP A 158 -3.28 -6.89 -1.19
C ASP A 158 -1.78 -6.98 -0.83
N LEU A 159 -0.89 -7.09 -1.82
CA LEU A 159 0.56 -7.09 -1.60
C LEU A 159 1.06 -5.78 -0.98
N ARG A 160 0.50 -4.63 -1.39
CA ARG A 160 0.84 -3.33 -0.81
C ARG A 160 0.45 -3.19 0.66
N LYS A 161 -0.60 -3.87 1.11
CA LYS A 161 -0.93 -3.93 2.55
C LYS A 161 0.20 -4.59 3.34
N VAL A 162 0.71 -5.72 2.84
CA VAL A 162 1.86 -6.41 3.46
C VAL A 162 3.12 -5.53 3.44
N MET A 163 3.41 -4.90 2.29
CA MET A 163 4.52 -3.95 2.19
C MET A 163 4.43 -2.82 3.22
N LYS A 164 3.21 -2.29 3.47
CA LYS A 164 2.98 -1.21 4.45
C LYS A 164 3.33 -1.62 5.88
N LEU A 165 3.18 -2.89 6.25
CA LEU A 165 3.56 -3.38 7.58
C LEU A 165 5.05 -3.17 7.88
N ASN A 166 5.89 -3.18 6.84
CA ASN A 166 7.35 -3.02 6.98
C ASN A 166 7.88 -1.64 6.56
N ARG A 167 6.99 -0.72 6.17
CA ARG A 167 7.31 0.60 5.62
C ARG A 167 8.07 1.52 6.59
N HIS A 168 7.97 1.28 7.89
CA HIS A 168 8.60 2.12 8.91
C HIS A 168 10.12 2.24 8.70
N ASN A 169 10.79 1.16 8.37
CA ASN A 169 12.24 1.14 8.15
C ASN A 169 12.63 1.96 6.91
N SER A 170 11.90 1.78 5.81
CA SER A 170 12.09 2.54 4.57
C SER A 170 11.86 4.06 4.75
N LEU A 171 10.87 4.45 5.59
CA LEU A 171 10.59 5.85 5.91
C LEU A 171 11.76 6.55 6.62
N LEU A 172 12.54 5.80 7.39
CA LEU A 172 13.63 6.34 8.20
C LEU A 172 14.98 6.41 7.46
N LYS A 173 15.12 5.71 6.33
CA LYS A 173 16.37 5.67 5.58
C LYS A 173 16.67 7.04 4.95
N SER A 174 17.84 7.59 5.28
CA SER A 174 18.30 8.85 4.71
C SER A 174 18.54 8.71 3.20
N GLY A 175 18.18 9.72 2.41
CA GLY A 175 18.37 9.73 0.96
C GLY A 175 17.32 8.94 0.16
N ARG A 176 16.41 8.18 0.82
CA ARG A 176 15.43 7.34 0.10
C ARG A 176 14.41 8.14 -0.69
N ILE A 177 14.02 9.31 -0.21
CA ILE A 177 13.08 10.18 -0.93
C ILE A 177 13.69 10.65 -2.26
N GLU A 178 14.94 11.13 -2.22
CA GLU A 178 15.66 11.61 -3.38
C GLU A 178 15.91 10.49 -4.41
N GLU A 179 16.22 9.28 -3.93
CA GLU A 179 16.36 8.10 -4.79
C GLU A 179 15.04 7.73 -5.44
N SER A 180 13.96 7.61 -4.65
CA SER A 180 12.63 7.31 -5.16
C SER A 180 12.17 8.32 -6.20
N LEU A 181 12.40 9.62 -5.95
CA LEU A 181 12.04 10.67 -6.89
C LEU A 181 12.81 10.55 -8.22
N ARG A 182 14.10 10.22 -8.16
CA ARG A 182 14.93 9.99 -9.37
C ARG A 182 14.41 8.80 -10.17
N GLU A 183 14.00 7.72 -9.49
CA GLU A 183 13.40 6.54 -10.09
C GLU A 183 12.07 6.89 -10.77
N HIS A 184 11.20 7.64 -10.09
CA HIS A 184 9.92 8.10 -10.65
C HIS A 184 10.09 9.01 -11.87
N ARG A 185 11.10 9.89 -11.88
CA ARG A 185 11.43 10.69 -13.08
C ARG A 185 11.80 9.81 -14.28
N ALA A 186 12.57 8.74 -14.05
CA ALA A 186 12.93 7.81 -15.11
C ALA A 186 11.70 7.02 -15.61
N ILE A 187 10.80 6.59 -14.72
CA ILE A 187 9.54 5.96 -15.10
C ILE A 187 8.70 6.92 -15.94
N MET A 188 8.47 8.15 -15.46
CA MET A 188 7.67 9.14 -16.20
C MET A 188 8.25 9.49 -17.56
N ALA A 189 9.58 9.61 -17.66
CA ALA A 189 10.24 9.85 -18.95
C ALA A 189 9.96 8.73 -19.95
N ALA A 190 10.02 7.47 -19.52
CA ALA A 190 9.71 6.32 -20.38
C ALA A 190 8.23 6.27 -20.77
N LEU A 191 7.30 6.58 -19.86
CA LEU A 191 5.86 6.65 -20.15
C LEU A 191 5.54 7.72 -21.18
N VAL A 192 6.12 8.92 -21.04
CA VAL A 192 5.94 10.04 -21.99
C VAL A 192 6.55 9.73 -23.36
N ALA A 193 7.70 9.06 -23.38
CA ALA A 193 8.34 8.60 -24.61
C ALA A 193 7.60 7.43 -25.28
N ARG A 194 6.54 6.88 -24.64
CA ARG A 194 5.81 5.70 -25.13
C ARG A 194 6.72 4.46 -25.29
N ASP A 195 7.82 4.40 -24.51
CA ASP A 195 8.75 3.27 -24.49
C ASP A 195 8.34 2.24 -23.43
N SER A 196 7.58 1.24 -23.88
CA SER A 196 7.08 0.16 -23.04
C SER A 196 8.21 -0.63 -22.35
N ALA A 197 9.26 -0.94 -23.10
CA ALA A 197 10.37 -1.73 -22.56
C ALA A 197 11.12 -0.96 -21.46
N ALA A 198 11.43 0.31 -21.71
CA ALA A 198 12.03 1.17 -20.70
C ALA A 198 11.12 1.37 -19.49
N ALA A 199 9.81 1.61 -19.69
CA ALA A 199 8.85 1.79 -18.60
C ALA A 199 8.79 0.56 -17.68
N MET A 200 8.73 -0.64 -18.26
CA MET A 200 8.77 -1.91 -17.53
C MET A 200 10.07 -2.06 -16.73
N GLN A 201 11.20 -1.83 -17.38
CA GLN A 201 12.51 -1.95 -16.74
C GLN A 201 12.65 -0.98 -15.55
N ARG A 202 12.32 0.30 -15.74
CA ARG A 202 12.43 1.32 -14.69
C ARG A 202 11.51 1.05 -13.50
N MET A 203 10.30 0.57 -13.75
CA MET A 203 9.38 0.18 -12.68
C MET A 203 9.91 -1.02 -11.90
N HIS A 204 10.47 -2.02 -12.57
CA HIS A 204 11.08 -3.17 -11.92
C HIS A 204 12.29 -2.77 -11.05
N GLU A 205 13.17 -1.90 -11.57
CA GLU A 205 14.31 -1.34 -10.85
C GLU A 205 13.86 -0.57 -9.61
N HIS A 206 12.77 0.22 -9.71
CA HIS A 206 12.19 0.97 -8.60
C HIS A 206 11.80 0.06 -7.42
N PHE A 207 11.14 -1.06 -7.70
CA PHE A 207 10.77 -2.03 -6.65
C PHE A 207 11.98 -2.75 -6.06
N LYS A 208 12.97 -3.10 -6.89
CA LYS A 208 14.24 -3.68 -6.40
C LYS A 208 14.94 -2.74 -5.43
N ASN A 209 15.12 -1.47 -5.79
CA ASN A 209 15.74 -0.47 -4.93
C ASN A 209 14.88 -0.18 -3.68
N GLY A 210 13.55 -0.27 -3.82
CA GLY A 210 12.60 -0.18 -2.70
C GLY A 210 12.82 -1.26 -1.66
N LEU A 211 13.06 -2.51 -2.08
CA LEU A 211 13.41 -3.62 -1.19
C LEU A 211 14.72 -3.36 -0.45
N GLU A 212 15.78 -2.94 -1.15
CA GLU A 212 17.08 -2.63 -0.54
C GLU A 212 16.99 -1.49 0.50
N ALA A 213 15.98 -0.64 0.37
CA ALA A 213 15.71 0.42 1.33
C ALA A 213 14.86 -0.04 2.52
N ALA A 214 14.10 -1.12 2.38
CA ALA A 214 13.21 -1.65 3.42
C ALA A 214 13.88 -2.73 4.29
N ALA A 215 14.95 -3.35 3.81
CA ALA A 215 15.84 -4.26 4.54
C ALA A 215 16.78 -3.46 5.45
#